data_4c88d0710ce608da6e8bb84a1be9fcab
#
_entry.id   4c88d0710ce608da6e8bb84a1be9fcab
#
_cell.length_a   1.000
_cell.length_b   1.000
_cell.length_c   1.000
_cell.angle_alpha   90.00
_cell.angle_beta   90.00
_cell.angle_gamma   90.00
#
_symmetry.space_group_name_H-M   'P 1'
#
loop_
_entity.id
_entity.type
_entity.pdbx_description
1 polymer ?
#
loop_
_entity_poly.entity_id
_entity_poly.type
_entity_poly.pdbx_seq_one_letter_code
_entity_poly.pdbx_strand_id
1 'polypeptide(L)'
;MKRVGFLIEKITDMNNLMLAFYKAAKGKTMSDDVEIFRNNIEQNLQKLRLQILSGNICVGKYHYFKIYDPKERLICAASFDERVLHHAIMNICHPYFERNLICDTYATRIGKGVYKALKRAKIGMEKYQYVAKLDVKKYFDSIDHDVLVQKLARLFKDKRLLFLFEKIIRSYESIVANGTERKRQGKGVPIGNLTSQYFANQYLSATDHFIKEQLGVSQYIRYMDDMLLFGNDKTLLKQQLLEIDGHLQQIGLHLKPIVLNKTSIGVSFLGYKLYPYKILLNRRSKLRFKKKL
;
A
#
# COMPACT_ATOMS: atom_id res chain seq x y z
N MET A 1 7.43 -17.87 -9.59
CA MET A 1 6.26 -18.36 -8.79
C MET A 1 5.15 -18.80 -9.74
N LYS A 2 4.46 -19.94 -9.50
CA LYS A 2 3.29 -20.34 -10.30
C LYS A 2 2.14 -19.32 -10.12
N ARG A 3 1.59 -18.80 -11.24
CA ARG A 3 0.40 -17.93 -11.25
C ARG A 3 -0.83 -18.69 -10.80
N VAL A 4 -1.73 -18.03 -10.08
CA VAL A 4 -2.92 -18.62 -9.50
C VAL A 4 -4.19 -18.25 -10.31
N GLY A 5 -5.15 -19.15 -10.39
CA GLY A 5 -6.43 -18.94 -11.09
C GLY A 5 -7.60 -19.60 -10.33
N PHE A 6 -8.79 -19.53 -10.93
CA PHE A 6 -10.04 -20.06 -10.36
C PHE A 6 -10.38 -19.44 -8.99
N LEU A 7 -10.23 -18.12 -8.89
CA LEU A 7 -10.46 -17.39 -7.64
C LEU A 7 -11.81 -16.68 -7.61
N ILE A 8 -12.40 -16.36 -8.76
CA ILE A 8 -13.68 -15.65 -8.82
C ILE A 8 -14.79 -16.44 -8.13
N GLU A 9 -14.84 -17.75 -8.30
CA GLU A 9 -15.83 -18.62 -7.65
C GLU A 9 -15.71 -18.55 -6.12
N LYS A 10 -14.47 -18.54 -5.61
CA LYS A 10 -14.20 -18.38 -4.16
C LYS A 10 -14.53 -16.98 -3.64
N ILE A 11 -14.27 -15.96 -4.45
CA ILE A 11 -14.59 -14.55 -4.10
C ILE A 11 -16.09 -14.38 -4.01
N THR A 12 -16.85 -15.01 -4.93
CA THR A 12 -18.31 -14.90 -5.02
C THR A 12 -19.06 -15.94 -4.18
N ASP A 13 -18.37 -16.78 -3.41
CA ASP A 13 -18.98 -17.66 -2.43
C ASP A 13 -19.75 -16.86 -1.38
N MET A 14 -20.99 -17.28 -1.06
CA MET A 14 -21.86 -16.51 -0.16
C MET A 14 -21.27 -16.39 1.26
N ASN A 15 -20.59 -17.43 1.76
CA ASN A 15 -19.93 -17.35 3.07
C ASN A 15 -18.78 -16.33 3.04
N ASN A 16 -18.04 -16.26 1.92
CA ASN A 16 -17.00 -15.25 1.76
C ASN A 16 -17.59 -13.83 1.67
N LEU A 17 -18.68 -13.66 0.94
CA LEU A 17 -19.37 -12.36 0.84
C LEU A 17 -19.95 -11.92 2.19
N MET A 18 -20.52 -12.86 2.96
CA MET A 18 -21.00 -12.59 4.32
C MET A 18 -19.85 -12.20 5.26
N LEU A 19 -18.74 -12.93 5.22
CA LEU A 19 -17.51 -12.57 5.97
C LEU A 19 -16.99 -11.20 5.57
N ALA A 20 -17.04 -10.87 4.28
CA ALA A 20 -16.61 -9.57 3.76
C ALA A 20 -17.50 -8.44 4.27
N PHE A 21 -18.83 -8.65 4.34
CA PHE A 21 -19.76 -7.69 4.96
C PHE A 21 -19.38 -7.40 6.41
N TYR A 22 -19.18 -8.43 7.25
CA TYR A 22 -18.81 -8.22 8.65
C TYR A 22 -17.48 -7.49 8.80
N LYS A 23 -16.49 -7.79 7.95
CA LYS A 23 -15.21 -7.08 7.95
C LYS A 23 -15.36 -5.62 7.51
N ALA A 24 -16.16 -5.35 6.49
CA ALA A 24 -16.43 -4.00 6.00
C ALA A 24 -17.19 -3.13 7.03
N ALA A 25 -18.11 -3.75 7.77
CA ALA A 25 -18.92 -3.09 8.80
C ALA A 25 -18.16 -2.85 10.13
N LYS A 26 -17.03 -3.54 10.34
CA LYS A 26 -16.28 -3.44 11.61
C LYS A 26 -15.89 -1.99 11.93
N GLY A 27 -16.30 -1.51 13.12
CA GLY A 27 -16.06 -0.16 13.60
C GLY A 27 -16.95 0.92 12.97
N LYS A 28 -17.97 0.53 12.18
CA LYS A 28 -18.92 1.42 11.50
C LYS A 28 -20.35 0.89 11.58
N THR A 29 -20.67 0.08 12.57
CA THR A 29 -21.96 -0.61 12.71
C THR A 29 -23.16 0.32 12.85
N MET A 30 -22.92 1.57 13.26
CA MET A 30 -23.96 2.61 13.46
C MET A 30 -24.03 3.60 12.28
N SER A 31 -23.35 3.34 11.13
CA SER A 31 -23.48 4.23 9.98
C SER A 31 -24.68 3.82 9.11
N ASP A 32 -25.40 4.81 8.59
CA ASP A 32 -26.61 4.62 7.76
C ASP A 32 -26.35 3.68 6.58
N ASP A 33 -25.22 3.84 5.90
CA ASP A 33 -24.82 2.96 4.78
C ASP A 33 -24.76 1.48 5.16
N VAL A 34 -24.26 1.18 6.36
CA VAL A 34 -24.16 -0.19 6.88
C VAL A 34 -25.55 -0.72 7.24
N GLU A 35 -26.41 0.10 7.84
CA GLU A 35 -27.77 -0.27 8.22
C GLU A 35 -28.63 -0.54 6.99
N ILE A 36 -28.62 0.36 6.01
CA ILE A 36 -29.32 0.18 4.74
C ILE A 36 -28.90 -1.13 4.05
N PHE A 37 -27.61 -1.43 4.02
CA PHE A 37 -27.12 -2.67 3.42
C PHE A 37 -27.56 -3.91 4.21
N ARG A 38 -27.53 -3.83 5.55
CA ARG A 38 -27.89 -4.92 6.47
C ARG A 38 -29.35 -5.28 6.39
N ASN A 39 -30.26 -4.31 6.24
CA ASN A 39 -31.72 -4.54 6.19
C ASN A 39 -32.14 -5.47 5.04
N ASN A 40 -31.33 -5.54 3.97
CA ASN A 40 -31.57 -6.42 2.82
C ASN A 40 -30.28 -7.23 2.48
N ILE A 41 -29.60 -7.74 3.49
CA ILE A 41 -28.25 -8.30 3.36
C ILE A 41 -28.17 -9.42 2.30
N GLU A 42 -29.10 -10.38 2.31
CA GLU A 42 -29.07 -11.50 1.36
C GLU A 42 -29.24 -11.03 -0.08
N GLN A 43 -30.19 -10.12 -0.32
CA GLN A 43 -30.43 -9.55 -1.64
C GLN A 43 -29.25 -8.72 -2.12
N ASN A 44 -28.66 -7.90 -1.24
CA ASN A 44 -27.49 -7.07 -1.55
C ASN A 44 -26.25 -7.94 -1.85
N LEU A 45 -26.01 -8.98 -1.10
CA LEU A 45 -24.91 -9.92 -1.36
C LEU A 45 -25.14 -10.72 -2.64
N GLN A 46 -26.36 -11.19 -2.89
CA GLN A 46 -26.70 -11.88 -4.13
C GLN A 46 -26.55 -10.97 -5.37
N LYS A 47 -26.98 -9.71 -5.27
CA LYS A 47 -26.75 -8.70 -6.31
C LYS A 47 -25.27 -8.48 -6.57
N LEU A 48 -24.47 -8.31 -5.53
CA LEU A 48 -23.01 -8.16 -5.63
C LEU A 48 -22.37 -9.39 -6.31
N ARG A 49 -22.77 -10.58 -5.90
CA ARG A 49 -22.34 -11.84 -6.51
C ARG A 49 -22.60 -11.86 -8.03
N LEU A 50 -23.82 -11.57 -8.44
CA LEU A 50 -24.20 -11.55 -9.86
C LEU A 50 -23.43 -10.51 -10.66
N GLN A 51 -23.20 -9.32 -10.08
CA GLN A 51 -22.40 -8.27 -10.70
C GLN A 51 -20.93 -8.68 -10.90
N ILE A 52 -20.33 -9.38 -9.93
CA ILE A 52 -18.95 -9.90 -10.06
C ILE A 52 -18.91 -10.98 -11.14
N LEU A 53 -19.84 -11.94 -11.13
CA LEU A 53 -19.86 -13.06 -12.08
C LEU A 53 -20.09 -12.60 -13.52
N SER A 54 -20.97 -11.62 -13.73
CA SER A 54 -21.25 -11.03 -15.05
C SER A 54 -20.19 -10.03 -15.53
N GLY A 55 -19.29 -9.60 -14.65
CA GLY A 55 -18.35 -8.52 -14.93
C GLY A 55 -18.98 -7.12 -14.98
N ASN A 56 -20.28 -6.97 -14.69
CA ASN A 56 -21.00 -5.70 -14.71
C ASN A 56 -21.00 -4.98 -13.35
N ILE A 57 -19.88 -5.10 -12.64
CA ILE A 57 -19.72 -4.41 -11.36
C ILE A 57 -19.48 -2.90 -11.55
N CYS A 58 -20.18 -2.10 -10.77
CA CYS A 58 -19.99 -0.66 -10.72
C CYS A 58 -19.06 -0.33 -9.56
N VAL A 59 -17.93 0.31 -9.83
CA VAL A 59 -16.93 0.75 -8.84
C VAL A 59 -16.57 2.22 -9.06
N GLY A 60 -15.92 2.84 -8.06
CA GLY A 60 -15.43 4.22 -8.19
C GLY A 60 -16.43 5.27 -7.72
N LYS A 61 -17.47 4.90 -6.98
CA LYS A 61 -18.33 5.86 -6.29
C LYS A 61 -17.67 6.29 -4.99
N TYR A 62 -16.86 7.36 -5.07
CA TYR A 62 -16.06 7.83 -3.95
C TYR A 62 -16.69 9.02 -3.25
N HIS A 63 -16.69 8.98 -1.91
CA HIS A 63 -16.88 10.17 -1.07
C HIS A 63 -15.51 10.74 -0.71
N TYR A 64 -15.28 12.01 -1.02
CA TYR A 64 -14.00 12.68 -0.84
C TYR A 64 -14.02 13.56 0.40
N PHE A 65 -13.01 13.41 1.26
CA PHE A 65 -12.80 14.31 2.39
C PHE A 65 -11.31 14.48 2.69
N LYS A 66 -10.95 15.61 3.29
CA LYS A 66 -9.57 15.90 3.65
C LYS A 66 -9.30 15.53 5.10
N ILE A 67 -8.16 14.93 5.34
CA ILE A 67 -7.58 14.77 6.67
C ILE A 67 -6.28 15.57 6.76
N TYR A 68 -5.99 16.13 7.95
CA TYR A 68 -4.84 17.01 8.16
C TYR A 68 -3.79 16.41 9.10
N ASP A 69 -3.78 15.09 9.28
CA ASP A 69 -2.91 14.40 10.21
C ASP A 69 -2.03 13.34 9.54
N PRO A 70 -0.72 13.53 9.49
CA PRO A 70 0.13 14.68 9.83
C PRO A 70 0.31 15.68 8.67
N LYS A 71 -0.17 15.38 7.50
CA LYS A 71 -0.20 16.22 6.30
C LYS A 71 -1.61 16.19 5.74
N GLU A 72 -1.96 17.23 5.00
CA GLU A 72 -3.19 17.20 4.21
C GLU A 72 -3.16 16.02 3.24
N ARG A 73 -4.21 15.21 3.30
CA ARG A 73 -4.44 14.10 2.38
C ARG A 73 -5.90 14.09 1.97
N LEU A 74 -6.14 13.93 0.68
CA LEU A 74 -7.46 13.64 0.17
C LEU A 74 -7.74 12.15 0.37
N ILE A 75 -8.74 11.82 1.15
CA ILE A 75 -9.22 10.45 1.34
C ILE A 75 -10.37 10.20 0.38
N CYS A 76 -10.33 9.07 -0.28
CA CYS A 76 -11.35 8.60 -1.19
C CYS A 76 -12.02 7.37 -0.56
N ALA A 77 -13.13 7.59 0.13
CA ALA A 77 -13.89 6.50 0.74
C ALA A 77 -14.84 5.91 -0.30
N ALA A 78 -14.66 4.63 -0.61
CA ALA A 78 -15.58 3.88 -1.45
C ALA A 78 -16.95 3.71 -0.76
N SER A 79 -18.02 3.56 -1.55
CA SER A 79 -19.35 3.18 -1.08
C SER A 79 -19.31 1.87 -0.27
N PHE A 80 -20.33 1.61 0.54
CA PHE A 80 -20.28 0.46 1.44
C PHE A 80 -20.28 -0.88 0.68
N ASP A 81 -21.04 -1.00 -0.37
CA ASP A 81 -21.07 -2.16 -1.27
C ASP A 81 -19.71 -2.44 -1.92
N GLU A 82 -19.03 -1.39 -2.38
CA GLU A 82 -17.66 -1.50 -2.92
C GLU A 82 -16.65 -1.88 -1.82
N ARG A 83 -16.83 -1.43 -0.58
CA ARG A 83 -15.99 -1.87 0.54
C ARG A 83 -16.19 -3.36 0.84
N VAL A 84 -17.42 -3.88 0.76
CA VAL A 84 -17.71 -5.31 0.86
C VAL A 84 -17.00 -6.07 -0.26
N LEU A 85 -17.05 -5.59 -1.50
CA LEU A 85 -16.32 -6.15 -2.64
C LEU A 85 -14.81 -6.24 -2.34
N HIS A 86 -14.19 -5.15 -1.88
CA HIS A 86 -12.76 -5.11 -1.58
C HIS A 86 -12.39 -6.14 -0.50
N HIS A 87 -13.22 -6.30 0.53
CA HIS A 87 -13.00 -7.34 1.55
C HIS A 87 -13.18 -8.75 0.99
N ALA A 88 -14.18 -8.99 0.14
CA ALA A 88 -14.38 -10.29 -0.50
C ALA A 88 -13.18 -10.71 -1.35
N ILE A 89 -12.64 -9.78 -2.14
CA ILE A 89 -11.42 -10.00 -2.92
C ILE A 89 -10.23 -10.30 -2.00
N MET A 90 -10.01 -9.48 -0.97
CA MET A 90 -8.82 -9.61 -0.13
C MET A 90 -8.88 -10.80 0.83
N ASN A 91 -10.05 -11.27 1.22
CA ASN A 91 -10.19 -12.53 1.97
C ASN A 91 -9.53 -13.70 1.22
N ILE A 92 -9.68 -13.72 -0.11
CA ILE A 92 -9.19 -14.83 -0.97
C ILE A 92 -7.78 -14.53 -1.52
N CYS A 93 -7.50 -13.28 -1.91
CA CYS A 93 -6.27 -12.93 -2.61
C CYS A 93 -5.09 -12.63 -1.68
N HIS A 94 -5.34 -12.30 -0.40
CA HIS A 94 -4.30 -11.95 0.59
C HIS A 94 -3.10 -12.93 0.61
N PRO A 95 -3.27 -14.26 0.67
CA PRO A 95 -2.12 -15.18 0.76
C PRO A 95 -1.20 -15.12 -0.47
N TYR A 96 -1.72 -14.73 -1.63
CA TYR A 96 -0.96 -14.65 -2.87
C TYR A 96 -0.15 -13.35 -2.95
N PHE A 97 -0.72 -12.24 -2.47
CA PHE A 97 0.01 -10.99 -2.28
C PHE A 97 1.13 -11.16 -1.25
N GLU A 98 0.80 -11.76 -0.11
CA GLU A 98 1.73 -11.95 1.02
C GLU A 98 2.98 -12.75 0.62
N ARG A 99 2.81 -13.83 -0.14
CA ARG A 99 3.93 -14.69 -0.58
C ARG A 99 4.88 -14.02 -1.56
N ASN A 100 4.45 -12.97 -2.27
CA ASN A 100 5.28 -12.25 -3.22
C ASN A 100 6.10 -11.13 -2.59
N LEU A 101 5.84 -10.78 -1.34
CA LEU A 101 6.56 -9.74 -0.63
C LEU A 101 7.76 -10.32 0.13
N ILE A 102 8.87 -9.61 0.10
CA ILE A 102 10.04 -9.96 0.93
C ILE A 102 9.71 -9.88 2.43
N CYS A 103 10.52 -10.54 3.26
CA CYS A 103 10.30 -10.54 4.71
C CYS A 103 10.35 -9.12 5.31
N ASP A 104 11.20 -8.24 4.80
CA ASP A 104 11.48 -6.91 5.36
C ASP A 104 10.53 -5.79 4.87
N THR A 105 9.31 -6.14 4.40
CA THR A 105 8.20 -5.19 4.21
C THR A 105 7.20 -5.30 5.36
N TYR A 106 6.65 -4.16 5.83
CA TYR A 106 5.95 -4.12 7.12
C TYR A 106 4.55 -3.49 7.07
N ALA A 107 4.20 -2.72 6.05
CA ALA A 107 2.89 -2.09 5.95
C ALA A 107 1.81 -3.06 5.47
N THR A 108 0.61 -2.98 6.04
CA THR A 108 -0.59 -3.75 5.60
C THR A 108 -0.36 -5.28 5.55
N ARG A 109 0.41 -5.81 6.49
CA ARG A 109 0.72 -7.24 6.59
C ARG A 109 0.36 -7.79 7.96
N ILE A 110 -0.23 -8.99 7.99
CA ILE A 110 -0.60 -9.68 9.24
C ILE A 110 0.68 -9.99 10.03
N GLY A 111 0.64 -9.65 11.31
CA GLY A 111 1.78 -9.90 12.21
C GLY A 111 3.00 -8.99 11.99
N LYS A 112 2.91 -7.97 11.13
CA LYS A 112 3.94 -6.93 10.89
C LYS A 112 3.55 -5.59 11.56
N GLY A 113 3.67 -4.47 10.90
CA GLY A 113 3.26 -3.15 11.38
C GLY A 113 4.41 -2.28 11.88
N VAL A 114 4.06 -1.10 12.39
CA VAL A 114 5.03 -0.03 12.76
C VAL A 114 6.06 -0.52 13.78
N TYR A 115 5.61 -1.17 14.87
CA TYR A 115 6.53 -1.58 15.95
C TYR A 115 7.55 -2.62 15.50
N LYS A 116 7.15 -3.59 14.65
CA LYS A 116 8.09 -4.58 14.11
C LYS A 116 9.07 -3.95 13.09
N ALA A 117 8.60 -2.97 12.29
CA ALA A 117 9.48 -2.19 11.42
C ALA A 117 10.52 -1.40 12.23
N LEU A 118 10.10 -0.73 13.31
CA LEU A 118 11.00 0.00 14.22
C LEU A 118 12.02 -0.92 14.90
N LYS A 119 11.58 -2.09 15.40
CA LYS A 119 12.47 -3.07 15.99
C LYS A 119 13.52 -3.56 14.99
N ARG A 120 13.12 -3.84 13.77
CA ARG A 120 14.03 -4.26 12.69
C ARG A 120 14.99 -3.14 12.29
N ALA A 121 14.50 -1.88 12.21
CA ALA A 121 15.32 -0.71 11.92
C ALA A 121 16.34 -0.45 13.03
N LYS A 122 15.98 -0.65 14.30
CA LYS A 122 16.87 -0.51 15.45
C LYS A 122 18.09 -1.45 15.33
N ILE A 123 17.89 -2.71 14.92
CA ILE A 123 18.98 -3.65 14.65
C ILE A 123 19.93 -3.11 13.58
N GLY A 124 19.39 -2.49 12.51
CA GLY A 124 20.22 -1.85 11.48
C GLY A 124 21.01 -0.67 12.02
N MET A 125 20.38 0.17 12.86
CA MET A 125 21.05 1.31 13.50
C MET A 125 22.21 0.90 14.42
N GLU A 126 22.10 -0.25 15.08
CA GLU A 126 23.15 -0.79 15.97
C GLU A 126 24.31 -1.42 15.20
N LYS A 127 23.99 -2.12 14.10
CA LYS A 127 24.96 -2.95 13.38
C LYS A 127 25.78 -2.20 12.34
N TYR A 128 25.21 -1.13 11.73
CA TYR A 128 25.80 -0.47 10.56
C TYR A 128 26.20 0.97 10.85
N GLN A 129 27.22 1.45 10.14
CA GLN A 129 27.74 2.83 10.30
C GLN A 129 26.87 3.87 9.58
N TYR A 130 26.24 3.49 8.46
CA TYR A 130 25.46 4.42 7.63
C TYR A 130 24.04 3.91 7.46
N VAL A 131 23.13 4.87 7.35
CA VAL A 131 21.72 4.65 7.02
C VAL A 131 21.28 5.61 5.93
N ALA A 132 20.65 5.09 4.90
CA ALA A 132 19.97 5.86 3.87
C ALA A 132 18.46 5.76 4.07
N LYS A 133 17.78 6.91 3.96
CA LYS A 133 16.33 6.98 3.94
C LYS A 133 15.87 7.45 2.57
N LEU A 134 14.95 6.67 1.97
CA LEU A 134 14.27 6.98 0.72
C LEU A 134 12.78 7.14 0.97
N ASP A 135 12.15 8.01 0.20
CA ASP A 135 10.70 8.26 0.26
C ASP A 135 10.24 8.65 -1.17
N VAL A 136 9.22 7.99 -1.68
CA VAL A 136 8.71 8.23 -3.04
C VAL A 136 7.82 9.47 -3.04
N LYS A 137 7.99 10.34 -4.06
CA LYS A 137 7.12 11.51 -4.23
C LYS A 137 5.71 11.07 -4.60
N LYS A 138 4.70 11.57 -3.85
CA LYS A 138 3.27 11.34 -4.14
C LYS A 138 2.95 9.88 -4.52
N TYR A 139 3.47 8.92 -3.75
CA TYR A 139 3.50 7.51 -4.12
C TYR A 139 2.17 6.99 -4.66
N PHE A 140 1.08 7.12 -3.91
CA PHE A 140 -0.25 6.64 -4.31
C PHE A 140 -0.75 7.30 -5.60
N ASP A 141 -0.45 8.57 -5.82
CA ASP A 141 -0.84 9.32 -7.03
C ASP A 141 0.03 8.97 -8.24
N SER A 142 1.23 8.39 -8.01
CA SER A 142 2.23 8.10 -9.04
C SER A 142 2.17 6.65 -9.56
N ILE A 143 1.37 5.78 -8.96
CA ILE A 143 1.22 4.38 -9.37
C ILE A 143 0.59 4.36 -10.78
N ASP A 144 1.34 3.88 -11.75
CA ASP A 144 0.89 3.74 -13.14
C ASP A 144 -0.03 2.52 -13.27
N HIS A 145 -1.20 2.71 -13.90
CA HIS A 145 -2.23 1.68 -13.99
C HIS A 145 -1.79 0.49 -14.84
N ASP A 146 -1.14 0.72 -15.98
CA ASP A 146 -0.73 -0.34 -16.89
C ASP A 146 0.40 -1.19 -16.27
N VAL A 147 1.38 -0.51 -15.66
CA VAL A 147 2.46 -1.19 -14.91
C VAL A 147 1.86 -2.02 -13.76
N LEU A 148 0.88 -1.48 -13.02
CA LEU A 148 0.24 -2.22 -11.93
C LEU A 148 -0.52 -3.44 -12.43
N VAL A 149 -1.32 -3.31 -13.49
CA VAL A 149 -2.07 -4.42 -14.11
C VAL A 149 -1.10 -5.50 -14.59
N GLN A 150 0.01 -5.14 -15.25
CA GLN A 150 1.05 -6.10 -15.65
C GLN A 150 1.67 -6.84 -14.47
N LYS A 151 1.96 -6.13 -13.36
CA LYS A 151 2.49 -6.76 -12.13
C LYS A 151 1.47 -7.73 -11.51
N LEU A 152 0.19 -7.40 -11.52
CA LEU A 152 -0.88 -8.29 -11.03
C LEU A 152 -1.04 -9.53 -11.94
N ALA A 153 -0.91 -9.38 -13.26
CA ALA A 153 -0.95 -10.49 -14.20
C ALA A 153 0.23 -11.49 -14.04
N ARG A 154 1.32 -11.09 -13.37
CA ARG A 154 2.40 -12.00 -12.97
C ARG A 154 2.05 -12.89 -11.78
N LEU A 155 1.08 -12.48 -10.95
CA LEU A 155 0.61 -13.24 -9.77
C LEU A 155 -0.61 -14.10 -10.12
N PHE A 156 -1.54 -13.52 -10.87
CA PHE A 156 -2.84 -14.11 -11.15
C PHE A 156 -2.96 -14.46 -12.63
N LYS A 157 -3.61 -15.61 -12.95
CA LYS A 157 -3.95 -16.02 -14.30
C LYS A 157 -5.46 -16.03 -14.56
N ASP A 158 -6.28 -15.77 -13.53
CA ASP A 158 -7.73 -15.67 -13.64
C ASP A 158 -8.10 -14.37 -14.36
N LYS A 159 -8.57 -14.51 -15.62
CA LYS A 159 -8.89 -13.36 -16.48
C LYS A 159 -10.03 -12.52 -15.91
N ARG A 160 -11.05 -13.14 -15.27
CA ARG A 160 -12.16 -12.41 -14.66
C ARG A 160 -11.70 -11.61 -13.45
N LEU A 161 -10.79 -12.17 -12.63
CA LEU A 161 -10.19 -11.45 -11.51
C LEU A 161 -9.32 -10.29 -11.98
N LEU A 162 -8.49 -10.50 -13.01
CA LEU A 162 -7.66 -9.43 -13.58
C LEU A 162 -8.51 -8.30 -14.15
N PHE A 163 -9.60 -8.63 -14.83
CA PHE A 163 -10.57 -7.63 -15.31
C PHE A 163 -11.21 -6.83 -14.15
N LEU A 164 -11.56 -7.53 -13.06
CA LEU A 164 -12.09 -6.89 -11.85
C LEU A 164 -11.05 -5.94 -11.21
N PHE A 165 -9.80 -6.38 -11.10
CA PHE A 165 -8.71 -5.51 -10.62
C PHE A 165 -8.54 -4.29 -11.52
N GLU A 166 -8.52 -4.47 -12.83
CA GLU A 166 -8.39 -3.37 -13.78
C GLU A 166 -9.53 -2.37 -13.66
N LYS A 167 -10.78 -2.81 -13.52
CA LYS A 167 -11.92 -1.93 -13.24
C LYS A 167 -11.72 -1.11 -11.96
N ILE A 168 -11.29 -1.75 -10.86
CA ILE A 168 -11.03 -1.07 -9.58
C ILE A 168 -9.87 -0.06 -9.73
N ILE A 169 -8.79 -0.43 -10.42
CA ILE A 169 -7.63 0.44 -10.62
C ILE A 169 -8.02 1.66 -11.45
N ARG A 170 -8.68 1.46 -12.59
CA ARG A 170 -9.04 2.53 -13.52
C ARG A 170 -10.26 3.37 -13.07
N SER A 171 -10.95 2.96 -11.99
CA SER A 171 -12.04 3.75 -11.42
C SER A 171 -11.57 5.03 -10.73
N TYR A 172 -10.28 5.15 -10.44
CA TYR A 172 -9.65 6.32 -9.84
C TYR A 172 -8.49 6.79 -10.71
N GLU A 173 -8.36 8.09 -10.87
CA GLU A 173 -7.21 8.71 -11.51
C GLU A 173 -6.77 9.94 -10.73
N SER A 174 -5.47 10.06 -10.52
CA SER A 174 -4.89 11.27 -9.95
C SER A 174 -5.04 12.45 -10.92
N ILE A 175 -5.45 13.59 -10.37
CA ILE A 175 -5.62 14.81 -11.15
C ILE A 175 -4.37 15.67 -10.99
N VAL A 176 -3.68 15.94 -12.09
CA VAL A 176 -2.60 16.92 -12.13
C VAL A 176 -3.16 18.22 -12.70
N ALA A 177 -3.10 19.28 -11.88
CA ALA A 177 -3.44 20.63 -12.33
C ALA A 177 -2.20 21.26 -12.96
N ASN A 178 -2.18 21.41 -14.27
CA ASN A 178 -1.26 22.29 -14.99
C ASN A 178 -2.06 23.56 -15.36
N GLY A 179 -1.98 24.57 -14.49
CA GLY A 179 -2.79 25.78 -14.68
C GLY A 179 -4.30 25.53 -14.58
N THR A 180 -5.06 25.83 -15.62
CA THR A 180 -6.53 25.67 -15.67
C THR A 180 -7.02 24.30 -16.13
N GLU A 181 -6.13 23.45 -16.68
CA GLU A 181 -6.51 22.13 -17.18
C GLU A 181 -6.21 21.00 -16.17
N ARG A 182 -7.25 20.20 -15.91
CA ARG A 182 -7.14 18.94 -15.13
C ARG A 182 -7.04 17.79 -16.11
N LYS A 183 -5.84 17.22 -16.27
CA LYS A 183 -5.64 16.03 -17.11
C LYS A 183 -5.64 14.76 -16.25
N ARG A 184 -6.47 13.80 -16.64
CA ARG A 184 -6.41 12.41 -16.18
C ARG A 184 -5.17 11.76 -16.77
N GLN A 185 -4.42 10.99 -15.99
CA GLN A 185 -3.11 10.50 -16.41
C GLN A 185 -3.00 8.97 -16.49
N GLY A 186 -4.08 8.21 -16.27
CA GLY A 186 -3.98 6.76 -16.14
C GLY A 186 -3.10 6.34 -14.96
N LYS A 187 -3.03 7.16 -13.90
CA LYS A 187 -2.21 6.96 -12.71
C LYS A 187 -2.98 7.20 -11.42
N GLY A 188 -2.49 6.58 -10.38
CA GLY A 188 -2.96 6.76 -9.03
C GLY A 188 -3.88 5.65 -8.54
N VAL A 189 -3.85 5.43 -7.24
CA VAL A 189 -4.80 4.58 -6.52
C VAL A 189 -5.37 5.34 -5.32
N PRO A 190 -6.65 5.19 -5.00
CA PRO A 190 -7.30 6.00 -3.99
C PRO A 190 -6.76 5.70 -2.59
N ILE A 191 -6.43 6.75 -1.83
CA ILE A 191 -6.11 6.62 -0.42
C ILE A 191 -7.40 6.42 0.37
N GLY A 192 -7.57 5.25 0.99
CA GLY A 192 -8.77 4.88 1.75
C GLY A 192 -9.32 3.50 1.41
N ASN A 193 -9.03 2.98 0.23
CA ASN A 193 -9.48 1.65 -0.17
C ASN A 193 -8.54 0.55 0.32
N LEU A 194 -9.12 -0.58 0.72
CA LEU A 194 -8.36 -1.75 1.17
C LEU A 194 -7.45 -2.30 0.06
N THR A 195 -7.97 -2.45 -1.15
CA THR A 195 -7.22 -2.96 -2.32
C THR A 195 -6.03 -2.09 -2.68
N SER A 196 -6.15 -0.76 -2.54
CA SER A 196 -5.07 0.19 -2.83
C SER A 196 -3.81 -0.07 -2.01
N GLN A 197 -3.96 -0.52 -0.75
CA GLN A 197 -2.82 -0.85 0.11
C GLN A 197 -2.06 -2.08 -0.40
N TYR A 198 -2.79 -3.09 -0.88
CA TYR A 198 -2.20 -4.29 -1.49
C TYR A 198 -1.54 -3.98 -2.83
N PHE A 199 -2.22 -3.20 -3.67
CA PHE A 199 -1.69 -2.77 -4.96
C PHE A 199 -0.41 -1.95 -4.80
N ALA A 200 -0.39 -1.00 -3.87
CA ALA A 200 0.80 -0.23 -3.56
C ALA A 200 1.96 -1.12 -3.06
N ASN A 201 1.71 -2.05 -2.15
CA ASN A 201 2.75 -2.99 -1.74
C ASN A 201 3.28 -3.83 -2.90
N GLN A 202 2.38 -4.32 -3.76
CA GLN A 202 2.73 -5.13 -4.93
C GLN A 202 3.50 -4.34 -5.98
N TYR A 203 3.20 -3.06 -6.15
CA TYR A 203 3.87 -2.21 -7.12
C TYR A 203 5.38 -2.12 -6.89
N LEU A 204 5.81 -2.03 -5.61
CA LEU A 204 7.22 -1.98 -5.21
C LEU A 204 7.87 -3.36 -4.97
N SER A 205 7.11 -4.46 -5.03
CA SER A 205 7.62 -5.79 -4.73
C SER A 205 8.84 -6.17 -5.58
N ALA A 206 8.82 -5.88 -6.89
CA ALA A 206 9.97 -6.15 -7.77
C ALA A 206 11.21 -5.32 -7.38
N THR A 207 11.02 -4.08 -6.94
CA THR A 207 12.10 -3.24 -6.43
C THR A 207 12.67 -3.79 -5.11
N ASP A 208 11.82 -4.34 -4.23
CA ASP A 208 12.28 -5.00 -3.00
C ASP A 208 13.20 -6.21 -3.31
N HIS A 209 12.80 -7.05 -4.27
CA HIS A 209 13.60 -8.19 -4.72
C HIS A 209 14.90 -7.73 -5.39
N PHE A 210 14.84 -6.70 -6.24
CA PHE A 210 16.03 -6.10 -6.84
C PHE A 210 17.04 -5.64 -5.76
N ILE A 211 16.58 -4.91 -4.74
CA ILE A 211 17.43 -4.42 -3.65
C ILE A 211 18.04 -5.57 -2.85
N LYS A 212 17.26 -6.62 -2.55
CA LYS A 212 17.72 -7.73 -1.72
C LYS A 212 18.58 -8.75 -2.47
N GLU A 213 18.18 -9.10 -3.69
CA GLU A 213 18.72 -10.25 -4.42
C GLU A 213 19.80 -9.84 -5.43
N GLN A 214 19.62 -8.67 -6.10
CA GLN A 214 20.60 -8.22 -7.11
C GLN A 214 21.62 -7.25 -6.50
N LEU A 215 21.20 -6.26 -5.72
CA LEU A 215 22.13 -5.33 -5.07
C LEU A 215 22.72 -5.88 -3.77
N GLY A 216 22.25 -7.02 -3.27
CA GLY A 216 22.79 -7.69 -2.07
C GLY A 216 22.67 -6.88 -0.77
N VAL A 217 21.71 -5.93 -0.70
CA VAL A 217 21.51 -5.11 0.52
C VAL A 217 20.94 -5.98 1.63
N SER A 218 21.79 -6.43 2.54
CA SER A 218 21.42 -7.34 3.61
C SER A 218 20.40 -6.75 4.59
N GLN A 219 20.54 -5.47 4.92
CA GLN A 219 19.65 -4.75 5.83
C GLN A 219 18.88 -3.67 5.07
N TYR A 220 17.71 -4.03 4.60
CA TYR A 220 16.73 -3.20 3.92
C TYR A 220 15.38 -3.35 4.60
N ILE A 221 14.63 -2.25 4.74
CA ILE A 221 13.32 -2.23 5.39
C ILE A 221 12.40 -1.31 4.61
N ARG A 222 11.19 -1.77 4.34
CA ARG A 222 10.17 -0.93 3.70
C ARG A 222 8.88 -0.90 4.52
N TYR A 223 8.35 0.30 4.69
CA TYR A 223 7.00 0.53 5.19
C TYR A 223 6.24 1.40 4.19
N MET A 224 5.48 0.79 3.29
CA MET A 224 4.85 1.41 2.12
C MET A 224 5.91 2.08 1.22
N ASP A 225 5.92 3.41 1.12
CA ASP A 225 6.87 4.23 0.36
C ASP A 225 8.10 4.69 1.18
N ASP A 226 8.09 4.48 2.49
CA ASP A 226 9.20 4.81 3.39
C ASP A 226 10.19 3.63 3.45
N MET A 227 11.43 3.85 3.01
CA MET A 227 12.47 2.81 2.91
C MET A 227 13.72 3.20 3.69
N LEU A 228 14.35 2.21 4.35
CA LEU A 228 15.66 2.36 4.99
C LEU A 228 16.62 1.31 4.46
N LEU A 229 17.82 1.74 4.07
CA LEU A 229 18.95 0.89 3.71
C LEU A 229 20.10 1.15 4.67
N PHE A 230 20.85 0.11 5.03
CA PHE A 230 21.97 0.21 5.94
C PHE A 230 23.22 -0.39 5.31
N GLY A 231 24.37 0.19 5.60
CA GLY A 231 25.67 -0.29 5.12
C GLY A 231 26.84 0.27 5.92
N ASN A 232 28.01 -0.37 5.80
CA ASN A 232 29.26 0.08 6.41
C ASN A 232 30.14 0.88 5.44
N ASP A 233 29.94 0.66 4.12
CA ASP A 233 30.62 1.41 3.08
C ASP A 233 29.66 2.47 2.50
N LYS A 234 30.07 3.75 2.67
CA LYS A 234 29.29 4.89 2.19
C LYS A 234 29.28 5.00 0.67
N THR A 235 30.39 4.60 0.02
CA THR A 235 30.54 4.70 -1.44
C THR A 235 29.68 3.64 -2.12
N LEU A 236 29.75 2.39 -1.65
CA LEU A 236 28.89 1.31 -2.11
C LEU A 236 27.40 1.67 -1.92
N LEU A 237 27.05 2.21 -0.75
CA LEU A 237 25.67 2.58 -0.47
C LEU A 237 25.16 3.68 -1.43
N LYS A 238 26.03 4.66 -1.77
CA LYS A 238 25.70 5.69 -2.77
C LYS A 238 25.46 5.09 -4.16
N GLN A 239 26.29 4.15 -4.58
CA GLN A 239 26.10 3.45 -5.86
C GLN A 239 24.78 2.69 -5.87
N GLN A 240 24.50 1.89 -4.85
CA GLN A 240 23.23 1.19 -4.70
C GLN A 240 22.02 2.12 -4.75
N LEU A 241 22.12 3.31 -4.13
CA LEU A 241 21.05 4.31 -4.15
C LEU A 241 20.78 4.86 -5.56
N LEU A 242 21.81 5.05 -6.38
CA LEU A 242 21.66 5.47 -7.79
C LEU A 242 20.97 4.38 -8.61
N GLU A 243 21.35 3.12 -8.42
CA GLU A 243 20.72 1.98 -9.11
C GLU A 243 19.25 1.82 -8.72
N ILE A 244 18.92 2.00 -7.43
CA ILE A 244 17.54 1.96 -6.94
C ILE A 244 16.71 3.11 -7.55
N ASP A 245 17.24 4.32 -7.60
CA ASP A 245 16.55 5.47 -8.21
C ASP A 245 16.29 5.22 -9.70
N GLY A 246 17.27 4.73 -10.44
CA GLY A 246 17.10 4.31 -11.85
C GLY A 246 16.03 3.24 -12.03
N HIS A 247 16.01 2.22 -11.16
CA HIS A 247 15.00 1.17 -11.21
C HIS A 247 13.58 1.69 -10.90
N LEU A 248 13.45 2.63 -9.96
CA LEU A 248 12.17 3.27 -9.65
C LEU A 248 11.68 4.17 -10.79
N GLN A 249 12.58 4.90 -11.46
CA GLN A 249 12.24 5.73 -12.62
C GLN A 249 11.69 4.91 -13.78
N GLN A 250 12.21 3.71 -14.02
CA GLN A 250 11.69 2.79 -15.05
C GLN A 250 10.22 2.40 -14.85
N ILE A 251 9.71 2.46 -13.61
CA ILE A 251 8.31 2.21 -13.27
C ILE A 251 7.53 3.50 -12.97
N GLY A 252 8.06 4.66 -13.39
CA GLY A 252 7.39 5.95 -13.27
C GLY A 252 7.39 6.56 -11.86
N LEU A 253 8.25 6.09 -10.96
CA LEU A 253 8.36 6.61 -9.60
C LEU A 253 9.60 7.50 -9.43
N HIS A 254 9.47 8.55 -8.65
CA HIS A 254 10.57 9.48 -8.35
C HIS A 254 10.78 9.61 -6.85
N LEU A 255 12.04 9.60 -6.42
CA LEU A 255 12.41 9.79 -5.03
C LEU A 255 12.37 11.27 -4.62
N LYS A 256 12.07 11.53 -3.36
CA LYS A 256 12.41 12.78 -2.68
C LYS A 256 13.93 12.82 -2.47
N PRO A 257 14.52 13.98 -2.11
CA PRO A 257 15.94 14.04 -1.78
C PRO A 257 16.31 12.96 -0.76
N ILE A 258 17.28 12.13 -1.13
CA ILE A 258 17.73 10.98 -0.32
C ILE A 258 18.50 11.52 0.88
N VAL A 259 18.22 10.98 2.06
CA VAL A 259 18.96 11.30 3.29
C VAL A 259 19.93 10.15 3.57
N LEU A 260 21.24 10.41 3.46
CA LEU A 260 22.31 9.46 3.78
C LEU A 260 23.19 10.02 4.90
N ASN A 261 23.12 9.40 6.08
CA ASN A 261 23.79 9.85 7.28
C ASN A 261 24.52 8.70 8.01
N LYS A 262 25.45 9.06 8.93
CA LYS A 262 25.91 8.12 9.94
C LYS A 262 24.75 7.75 10.88
N THR A 263 24.68 6.51 11.29
CA THR A 263 23.64 6.01 12.23
C THR A 263 23.68 6.76 13.57
N SER A 264 24.87 7.21 14.01
CA SER A 264 25.05 8.01 15.22
C SER A 264 24.26 9.33 15.24
N ILE A 265 24.01 9.95 14.05
CA ILE A 265 23.21 11.18 13.92
C ILE A 265 21.71 10.88 14.08
N GLY A 266 21.33 9.61 13.89
CA GLY A 266 19.95 9.15 13.93
C GLY A 266 19.15 9.44 12.64
N VAL A 267 18.11 8.65 12.40
CA VAL A 267 17.20 8.76 11.25
C VAL A 267 15.76 8.89 11.70
N SER A 268 14.97 9.70 11.02
CA SER A 268 13.51 9.80 11.26
C SER A 268 12.77 8.75 10.45
N PHE A 269 12.01 7.88 11.11
CA PHE A 269 11.25 6.79 10.48
C PHE A 269 9.93 6.57 11.24
N LEU A 270 8.82 6.50 10.52
CA LEU A 270 7.46 6.19 11.04
C LEU A 270 7.05 6.99 12.28
N GLY A 271 7.39 8.27 12.36
CA GLY A 271 7.03 9.12 13.50
C GLY A 271 8.03 9.12 14.65
N TYR A 272 9.12 8.37 14.53
CA TYR A 272 10.18 8.24 15.52
C TYR A 272 11.51 8.75 14.99
N LYS A 273 12.45 9.07 15.91
CA LYS A 273 13.86 9.32 15.65
C LYS A 273 14.64 8.14 16.22
N LEU A 274 15.29 7.37 15.35
CA LEU A 274 16.05 6.18 15.69
C LEU A 274 17.53 6.53 15.85
N TYR A 275 18.14 6.04 16.90
CA TYR A 275 19.58 6.08 17.18
C TYR A 275 20.07 4.64 17.51
N PRO A 276 21.37 4.36 17.45
CA PRO A 276 21.90 3.03 17.81
C PRO A 276 21.48 2.53 19.20
N TYR A 277 21.34 3.43 20.16
CA TYR A 277 21.09 3.11 21.57
C TYR A 277 19.69 3.51 22.08
N LYS A 278 18.90 4.28 21.32
CA LYS A 278 17.56 4.73 21.75
C LYS A 278 16.60 4.99 20.60
N ILE A 279 15.30 4.91 20.87
CA ILE A 279 14.20 5.32 20.00
C ILE A 279 13.44 6.44 20.71
N LEU A 280 13.26 7.57 20.05
CA LEU A 280 12.53 8.72 20.56
C LEU A 280 11.38 9.06 19.62
N LEU A 281 10.31 9.66 20.13
CA LEU A 281 9.33 10.34 19.26
C LEU A 281 10.03 11.45 18.49
N ASN A 282 9.75 11.60 17.20
CA ASN A 282 10.23 12.76 16.46
C ASN A 282 9.56 14.05 16.97
N ARG A 283 10.11 15.23 16.63
CA ARG A 283 9.62 16.53 17.10
C ARG A 283 8.12 16.71 16.88
N ARG A 284 7.60 16.30 15.72
CA ARG A 284 6.20 16.41 15.35
C ARG A 284 5.31 15.51 16.20
N SER A 285 5.68 14.25 16.37
CA SER A 285 4.95 13.29 17.21
C SER A 285 4.94 13.73 18.67
N LYS A 286 6.05 14.31 19.20
CA LYS A 286 6.09 14.90 20.55
C LYS A 286 5.10 16.06 20.70
N LEU A 287 5.05 16.98 19.74
CA LEU A 287 4.13 18.13 19.79
C LEU A 287 2.68 17.68 19.76
N ARG A 288 2.35 16.66 18.96
CA ARG A 288 1.01 16.08 18.92
C ARG A 288 0.62 15.38 20.23
N PHE A 289 1.55 14.63 20.81
CA PHE A 289 1.33 14.00 22.11
C PHE A 289 1.04 15.04 23.19
N LYS A 290 1.85 16.12 23.26
CA LYS A 290 1.61 17.23 24.21
C LYS A 290 0.28 17.98 24.01
N LYS A 291 -0.25 18.03 22.77
CA LYS A 291 -1.55 18.67 22.51
C LYS A 291 -2.77 17.77 22.88
N LYS A 292 -2.53 16.50 23.16
CA LYS A 292 -3.58 15.54 23.56
C LYS A 292 -3.64 15.26 25.06
N LEU A 293 -2.62 15.72 25.80
CA LEU A 293 -2.58 15.83 27.26
C LEU A 293 -3.22 17.14 27.72
#